data_a605e084679d3ab23005d7830c20dbcb
#
_entry.id   a605e084679d3ab23005d7830c20dbcb
#
_cell.length_a   1.000
_cell.length_b   1.000
_cell.length_c   1.000
_cell.angle_alpha   90.00
_cell.angle_beta   90.00
_cell.angle_gamma   90.00
#
_symmetry.space_group_name_H-M   'P 1'
#
loop_
_entity.id
_entity.type
_entity.pdbx_description
1 polymer ?
#
loop_
_entity_poly.entity_id
_entity_poly.type
_entity_poly.pdbx_seq_one_letter_code
_entity_poly.pdbx_strand_id
1 'polypeptide(L)'
;MISRPADNEYAPFYATYISKVPDGDLLNFMELQPDEFNGLVNDLNDEQAIEPPTPGKWSVKQMLGHVCDTERIMGYRALRFARADKTEIEGFEQDDYVVAANSNARSTSELLAELKSVRGATLSLLESLTTTESERSGIANGKSISVRALAYVIAGHAQHDLELLRKQLAG
;
A
#
# COMPACT_ATOMS: atom_id res chain seq x y z
N MET A 1 8.55 -18.18 1.16
CA MET A 1 8.39 -17.18 2.25
C MET A 1 9.24 -15.97 1.90
N ILE A 2 8.68 -14.77 1.96
CA ILE A 2 9.40 -13.51 1.68
C ILE A 2 10.04 -13.02 2.99
N SER A 3 11.38 -13.02 3.04
CA SER A 3 12.13 -12.58 4.21
C SER A 3 12.20 -11.06 4.30
N ARG A 4 12.35 -10.52 5.53
CA ARG A 4 12.55 -9.08 5.75
C ARG A 4 13.77 -8.58 4.97
N PRO A 5 13.66 -7.43 4.28
CA PRO A 5 14.79 -6.85 3.56
C PRO A 5 15.84 -6.30 4.52
N ALA A 6 17.08 -6.29 4.08
CA ALA A 6 18.16 -5.59 4.78
C ALA A 6 18.11 -4.08 4.49
N ASP A 7 18.69 -3.26 5.38
CA ASP A 7 18.63 -1.79 5.29
C ASP A 7 19.26 -1.20 4.01
N ASN A 8 20.12 -1.94 3.35
CA ASN A 8 20.75 -1.53 2.09
C ASN A 8 19.93 -1.88 0.84
N GLU A 9 18.75 -2.48 1.00
CA GLU A 9 17.88 -2.89 -0.11
C GLU A 9 16.82 -1.84 -0.48
N TYR A 10 16.75 -0.73 0.26
CA TYR A 10 15.77 0.34 0.04
C TYR A 10 16.30 1.70 0.49
N ALA A 11 15.70 2.77 -0.01
CA ALA A 11 16.03 4.11 0.45
C ALA A 11 15.57 4.34 1.91
N PRO A 12 16.32 5.08 2.74
CA PRO A 12 16.03 5.29 4.17
C PRO A 12 14.59 5.76 4.47
N PHE A 13 13.99 6.49 3.57
CA PHE A 13 12.60 6.93 3.65
C PHE A 13 11.62 5.75 3.87
N TYR A 14 11.86 4.61 3.23
CA TYR A 14 10.97 3.44 3.34
C TYR A 14 11.07 2.70 4.70
N ALA A 15 12.10 2.97 5.49
CA ALA A 15 12.25 2.38 6.82
C ALA A 15 11.04 2.68 7.72
N THR A 16 10.40 3.85 7.55
CA THR A 16 9.19 4.24 8.28
C THR A 16 8.03 3.25 8.05
N TYR A 17 7.88 2.73 6.84
CA TYR A 17 6.86 1.74 6.51
C TYR A 17 7.28 0.33 6.91
N ILE A 18 8.50 -0.07 6.54
CA ILE A 18 9.03 -1.42 6.81
C ILE A 18 9.05 -1.74 8.31
N SER A 19 9.34 -0.74 9.16
CA SER A 19 9.32 -0.91 10.62
C SER A 19 7.93 -1.17 11.22
N LYS A 20 6.85 -0.88 10.47
CA LYS A 20 5.47 -1.13 10.92
C LYS A 20 5.00 -2.57 10.69
N VAL A 21 5.74 -3.32 9.90
CA VAL A 21 5.44 -4.73 9.65
C VAL A 21 6.00 -5.57 10.80
N PRO A 22 5.19 -6.36 11.52
CA PRO A 22 5.70 -7.23 12.59
C PRO A 22 6.59 -8.34 12.03
N ASP A 23 7.36 -8.97 12.91
CA ASP A 23 8.05 -10.20 12.55
C ASP A 23 7.05 -11.34 12.38
N GLY A 24 7.29 -12.22 11.41
CA GLY A 24 6.42 -13.35 11.13
C GLY A 24 6.05 -13.51 9.66
N ASP A 25 4.86 -14.01 9.40
CA ASP A 25 4.36 -14.25 8.05
C ASP A 25 3.82 -12.95 7.44
N LEU A 26 4.59 -12.36 6.52
CA LEU A 26 4.23 -11.15 5.81
C LEU A 26 2.91 -11.30 5.03
N LEU A 27 2.72 -12.42 4.33
CA LEU A 27 1.55 -12.60 3.46
C LEU A 27 0.26 -12.72 4.29
N ASN A 28 0.30 -13.46 5.38
CA ASN A 28 -0.82 -13.53 6.33
C ASN A 28 -1.11 -12.14 6.96
N PHE A 29 -0.08 -11.37 7.31
CA PHE A 29 -0.25 -10.00 7.80
C PHE A 29 -0.95 -9.11 6.77
N MET A 30 -0.54 -9.19 5.50
CA MET A 30 -1.15 -8.44 4.41
C MET A 30 -2.60 -8.87 4.15
N GLU A 31 -2.90 -10.16 4.23
CA GLU A 31 -4.24 -10.73 3.97
C GLU A 31 -5.29 -10.18 4.93
N LEU A 32 -4.92 -9.89 6.18
CA LEU A 32 -5.84 -9.39 7.22
C LEU A 32 -6.15 -7.89 7.08
N GLN A 33 -5.27 -7.09 6.47
CA GLN A 33 -5.40 -5.64 6.43
C GLN A 33 -6.69 -5.10 5.77
N PRO A 34 -7.20 -5.66 4.65
CA PRO A 34 -8.48 -5.18 4.08
C PRO A 34 -9.66 -5.32 5.04
N ASP A 35 -9.69 -6.38 5.84
CA ASP A 35 -10.75 -6.58 6.84
C ASP A 35 -10.58 -5.62 8.02
N GLU A 36 -9.35 -5.23 8.38
CA GLU A 36 -9.10 -4.16 9.36
C GLU A 36 -9.60 -2.79 8.85
N PHE A 37 -9.35 -2.45 7.59
CA PHE A 37 -9.93 -1.23 6.99
C PHE A 37 -11.46 -1.27 7.03
N ASN A 38 -12.05 -2.39 6.61
CA ASN A 38 -13.50 -2.56 6.68
C ASN A 38 -14.03 -2.37 8.10
N GLY A 39 -13.41 -2.99 9.11
CA GLY A 39 -13.81 -2.86 10.52
C GLY A 39 -13.74 -1.44 11.06
N LEU A 40 -12.90 -0.56 10.49
CA LEU A 40 -12.82 0.85 10.89
C LEU A 40 -13.89 1.73 10.25
N VAL A 41 -14.36 1.39 9.04
CA VAL A 41 -15.17 2.33 8.26
C VAL A 41 -16.58 1.84 7.91
N ASN A 42 -16.91 0.56 8.20
CA ASN A 42 -18.21 -0.03 7.86
C ASN A 42 -19.43 0.67 8.50
N ASP A 43 -19.21 1.30 9.65
CA ASP A 43 -20.28 2.02 10.38
C ASP A 43 -20.43 3.49 9.95
N LEU A 44 -19.52 3.97 9.07
CA LEU A 44 -19.62 5.32 8.52
C LEU A 44 -20.59 5.34 7.33
N ASN A 45 -21.48 6.32 7.32
CA ASN A 45 -22.23 6.63 6.11
C ASN A 45 -21.33 7.41 5.11
N ASP A 46 -21.76 7.48 3.85
CA ASP A 46 -20.98 8.10 2.78
C ASP A 46 -20.73 9.60 3.01
N GLU A 47 -21.61 10.31 3.70
CA GLU A 47 -21.45 11.73 4.04
C GLU A 47 -20.34 11.91 5.09
N GLN A 48 -20.32 11.07 6.12
CA GLN A 48 -19.25 11.08 7.13
C GLN A 48 -17.89 10.71 6.51
N ALA A 49 -17.87 9.78 5.55
CA ALA A 49 -16.65 9.30 4.92
C ALA A 49 -16.01 10.29 3.93
N ILE A 50 -16.71 11.34 3.48
CA ILE A 50 -16.15 12.41 2.65
C ILE A 50 -15.63 13.61 3.45
N GLU A 51 -15.95 13.71 4.74
CA GLU A 51 -15.51 14.81 5.58
C GLU A 51 -14.04 14.63 6.00
N PRO A 52 -13.14 15.57 5.66
CA PRO A 52 -11.78 15.51 6.15
C PRO A 52 -11.71 15.90 7.63
N PRO A 53 -10.79 15.33 8.43
CA PRO A 53 -10.69 15.63 9.86
C PRO A 53 -10.36 17.11 10.14
N THR A 54 -9.66 17.73 9.23
CA THR A 54 -9.36 19.18 9.21
C THR A 54 -9.13 19.63 7.77
N PRO A 55 -9.29 20.93 7.45
CA PRO A 55 -9.02 21.44 6.12
C PRO A 55 -7.63 21.05 5.60
N GLY A 56 -7.56 20.56 4.38
CA GLY A 56 -6.31 20.16 3.73
C GLY A 56 -5.82 18.74 4.09
N LYS A 57 -6.59 17.98 4.86
CA LYS A 57 -6.36 16.55 5.07
C LYS A 57 -7.27 15.72 4.16
N TRP A 58 -6.89 14.48 3.93
CA TRP A 58 -7.69 13.56 3.14
C TRP A 58 -8.89 13.04 3.93
N SER A 59 -10.00 12.86 3.24
CA SER A 59 -11.16 12.15 3.75
C SER A 59 -10.88 10.65 3.86
N VAL A 60 -11.77 9.92 4.53
CA VAL A 60 -11.72 8.45 4.61
C VAL A 60 -11.71 7.83 3.21
N LYS A 61 -12.59 8.28 2.31
CA LYS A 61 -12.67 7.78 0.94
C LYS A 61 -11.42 8.07 0.12
N GLN A 62 -10.83 9.26 0.28
CA GLN A 62 -9.58 9.62 -0.37
C GLN A 62 -8.43 8.75 0.13
N MET A 63 -8.36 8.46 1.43
CA MET A 63 -7.36 7.56 2.00
C MET A 63 -7.50 6.13 1.47
N LEU A 64 -8.71 5.58 1.39
CA LEU A 64 -8.95 4.26 0.80
C LEU A 64 -8.52 4.18 -0.66
N GLY A 65 -8.84 5.19 -1.47
CA GLY A 65 -8.39 5.29 -2.86
C GLY A 65 -6.87 5.37 -2.98
N HIS A 66 -6.23 6.18 -2.12
CA HIS A 66 -4.77 6.30 -2.06
C HIS A 66 -4.07 4.96 -1.74
N VAL A 67 -4.59 4.21 -0.79
CA VAL A 67 -4.04 2.87 -0.46
C VAL A 67 -4.12 1.95 -1.68
N CYS A 68 -5.25 1.94 -2.40
CA CYS A 68 -5.41 1.13 -3.62
C CYS A 68 -4.41 1.53 -4.71
N ASP A 69 -4.26 2.82 -4.99
CA ASP A 69 -3.37 3.31 -6.05
C ASP A 69 -1.90 3.08 -5.71
N THR A 70 -1.50 3.34 -4.47
CA THR A 70 -0.14 3.09 -4.01
C THR A 70 0.20 1.60 -4.11
N GLU A 71 -0.69 0.71 -3.69
CA GLU A 71 -0.47 -0.73 -3.79
C GLU A 71 -0.32 -1.19 -5.25
N ARG A 72 -1.13 -0.67 -6.18
CA ARG A 72 -0.99 -0.94 -7.63
C ARG A 72 0.36 -0.52 -8.17
N ILE A 73 0.80 0.68 -7.82
CA ILE A 73 2.09 1.22 -8.28
C ILE A 73 3.23 0.37 -7.73
N MET A 74 3.23 0.07 -6.44
CA MET A 74 4.27 -0.73 -5.80
C MET A 74 4.22 -2.19 -6.28
N GLY A 75 3.05 -2.76 -6.49
CA GLY A 75 2.85 -4.10 -7.08
C GLY A 75 3.36 -4.18 -8.51
N TYR A 76 3.12 -3.17 -9.34
CA TYR A 76 3.70 -3.07 -10.68
C TYR A 76 5.23 -3.02 -10.66
N ARG A 77 5.82 -2.24 -9.75
CA ARG A 77 7.27 -2.20 -9.56
C ARG A 77 7.81 -3.58 -9.16
N ALA A 78 7.16 -4.23 -8.20
CA ALA A 78 7.53 -5.57 -7.75
C ALA A 78 7.48 -6.59 -8.90
N LEU A 79 6.43 -6.58 -9.73
CA LEU A 79 6.31 -7.43 -10.91
C LEU A 79 7.47 -7.22 -11.88
N ARG A 80 7.75 -5.95 -12.25
CA ARG A 80 8.82 -5.60 -13.20
C ARG A 80 10.18 -6.12 -12.74
N PHE A 81 10.52 -5.83 -11.49
CA PHE A 81 11.81 -6.22 -10.93
C PHE A 81 11.91 -7.73 -10.70
N ALA A 82 10.83 -8.40 -10.28
CA ALA A 82 10.77 -9.85 -10.18
C ALA A 82 11.00 -10.54 -11.54
N ARG A 83 10.63 -9.91 -12.65
CA ARG A 83 10.89 -10.40 -14.01
C ARG A 83 12.24 -9.93 -14.58
N ALA A 84 13.14 -9.41 -13.69
CA ALA A 84 14.48 -8.91 -14.02
C ALA A 84 14.48 -7.75 -15.04
N ASP A 85 13.41 -6.99 -15.16
CA ASP A 85 13.36 -5.77 -15.94
C ASP A 85 14.26 -4.71 -15.28
N LYS A 86 15.17 -4.14 -16.07
CA LYS A 86 16.15 -3.15 -15.62
C LYS A 86 15.79 -1.71 -16.01
N THR A 87 14.67 -1.54 -16.69
CA THR A 87 14.20 -0.19 -17.04
C THR A 87 13.78 0.55 -15.77
N GLU A 88 14.33 1.73 -15.60
CA GLU A 88 13.96 2.63 -14.50
C GLU A 88 12.47 2.99 -14.55
N ILE A 89 11.85 3.09 -13.39
CA ILE A 89 10.44 3.46 -13.26
C ILE A 89 10.38 4.82 -12.56
N GLU A 90 9.68 5.77 -13.19
CA GLU A 90 9.49 7.11 -12.66
C GLU A 90 8.72 7.12 -11.32
N GLY A 91 8.85 8.24 -10.60
CA GLY A 91 8.04 8.54 -9.42
C GLY A 91 6.61 8.95 -9.77
N PHE A 92 5.81 9.19 -8.75
CA PHE A 92 4.48 9.77 -8.87
C PHE A 92 4.21 10.70 -7.68
N GLU A 93 3.35 11.70 -7.90
CA GLU A 93 2.93 12.64 -6.85
C GLU A 93 1.57 12.20 -6.31
N GLN A 94 1.58 11.68 -5.08
CA GLN A 94 0.40 11.08 -4.45
C GLN A 94 -0.77 12.06 -4.31
N ASP A 95 -0.52 13.33 -4.02
CA ASP A 95 -1.56 14.32 -3.84
C ASP A 95 -2.32 14.60 -5.15
N ASP A 96 -1.61 14.65 -6.28
CA ASP A 96 -2.21 14.78 -7.60
C ASP A 96 -3.07 13.57 -7.95
N TYR A 97 -2.63 12.36 -7.58
CA TYR A 97 -3.40 11.12 -7.76
C TYR A 97 -4.68 11.13 -6.93
N VAL A 98 -4.61 11.52 -5.66
CA VAL A 98 -5.79 11.60 -4.79
C VAL A 98 -6.84 12.57 -5.35
N VAL A 99 -6.40 13.71 -5.87
CA VAL A 99 -7.30 14.69 -6.51
C VAL A 99 -7.92 14.10 -7.78
N ALA A 100 -7.09 13.50 -8.66
CA ALA A 100 -7.54 12.94 -9.93
C ALA A 100 -8.45 11.70 -9.79
N ALA A 101 -8.22 10.87 -8.76
CA ALA A 101 -9.00 9.66 -8.49
C ALA A 101 -10.47 9.94 -8.16
N ASN A 102 -10.79 11.13 -7.64
CA ASN A 102 -12.14 11.54 -7.26
C ASN A 102 -12.88 10.51 -6.38
N SER A 103 -12.17 9.92 -5.42
CA SER A 103 -12.68 8.83 -4.58
C SER A 103 -13.92 9.20 -3.78
N ASN A 104 -14.12 10.49 -3.49
CA ASN A 104 -15.31 10.99 -2.78
C ASN A 104 -16.61 10.78 -3.57
N ALA A 105 -16.56 10.60 -4.88
CA ALA A 105 -17.75 10.31 -5.71
C ALA A 105 -18.17 8.84 -5.68
N ARG A 106 -17.39 7.96 -5.05
CA ARG A 106 -17.64 6.53 -4.94
C ARG A 106 -18.21 6.17 -3.57
N SER A 107 -18.88 5.03 -3.44
CA SER A 107 -19.28 4.52 -2.13
C SER A 107 -18.09 3.92 -1.37
N THR A 108 -18.15 3.95 -0.03
CA THR A 108 -17.14 3.30 0.82
C THR A 108 -17.04 1.80 0.54
N SER A 109 -18.18 1.14 0.27
CA SER A 109 -18.21 -0.29 -0.05
C SER A 109 -17.51 -0.63 -1.37
N GLU A 110 -17.61 0.22 -2.40
CA GLU A 110 -16.87 0.03 -3.66
C GLU A 110 -15.36 0.17 -3.45
N LEU A 111 -14.91 1.15 -2.66
CA LEU A 111 -13.50 1.35 -2.36
C LEU A 111 -12.91 0.19 -1.54
N LEU A 112 -13.66 -0.34 -0.57
CA LEU A 112 -13.25 -1.53 0.19
C LEU A 112 -13.18 -2.80 -0.67
N ALA A 113 -14.15 -3.00 -1.57
CA ALA A 113 -14.15 -4.11 -2.52
C ALA A 113 -12.95 -4.03 -3.48
N GLU A 114 -12.60 -2.82 -3.92
CA GLU A 114 -11.42 -2.56 -4.73
C GLU A 114 -10.14 -2.88 -3.96
N LEU A 115 -9.99 -2.40 -2.73
CA LEU A 115 -8.84 -2.69 -1.87
C LEU A 115 -8.63 -4.21 -1.71
N LYS A 116 -9.71 -4.95 -1.47
CA LYS A 116 -9.65 -6.41 -1.36
C LYS A 116 -9.20 -7.07 -2.68
N SER A 117 -9.66 -6.57 -3.82
CA SER A 117 -9.30 -7.08 -5.14
C SER A 117 -7.83 -6.79 -5.48
N VAL A 118 -7.35 -5.58 -5.20
CA VAL A 118 -5.96 -5.17 -5.41
C VAL A 118 -5.04 -6.00 -4.53
N ARG A 119 -5.36 -6.15 -3.24
CA ARG A 119 -4.63 -7.00 -2.29
C ARG A 119 -4.57 -8.45 -2.75
N GLY A 120 -5.67 -9.01 -3.22
CA GLY A 120 -5.70 -10.38 -3.75
C GLY A 120 -4.75 -10.57 -4.93
N ALA A 121 -4.70 -9.60 -5.86
CA ALA A 121 -3.76 -9.63 -6.98
C ALA A 121 -2.30 -9.51 -6.52
N THR A 122 -2.02 -8.63 -5.55
CA THR A 122 -0.68 -8.46 -4.95
C THR A 122 -0.22 -9.75 -4.26
N LEU A 123 -1.06 -10.35 -3.43
CA LEU A 123 -0.76 -11.61 -2.73
C LEU A 123 -0.46 -12.73 -3.74
N SER A 124 -1.30 -12.90 -4.76
CA SER A 124 -1.10 -13.89 -5.82
C SER A 124 0.25 -13.73 -6.54
N LEU A 125 0.67 -12.48 -6.81
CA LEU A 125 2.01 -12.22 -7.34
C LEU A 125 3.09 -12.65 -6.36
N LEU A 126 3.03 -12.18 -5.11
CA LEU A 126 4.07 -12.41 -4.11
C LEU A 126 4.23 -13.90 -3.74
N GLU A 127 3.13 -14.65 -3.66
CA GLU A 127 3.12 -16.11 -3.42
C GLU A 127 3.81 -16.88 -4.55
N SER A 128 3.71 -16.39 -5.78
CA SER A 128 4.32 -17.04 -6.96
C SER A 128 5.84 -16.89 -7.02
N LEU A 129 6.45 -16.01 -6.21
CA LEU A 129 7.86 -15.68 -6.30
C LEU A 129 8.75 -16.71 -5.59
N THR A 130 9.84 -17.05 -6.24
CA THR A 130 10.96 -17.74 -5.59
C THR A 130 11.76 -16.78 -4.71
N THR A 131 12.59 -17.31 -3.80
CA THR A 131 13.51 -16.49 -2.99
C THR A 131 14.40 -15.61 -3.88
N THR A 132 14.99 -16.18 -4.93
CA THR A 132 15.85 -15.44 -5.88
C THR A 132 15.10 -14.28 -6.56
N GLU A 133 13.85 -14.47 -6.93
CA GLU A 133 13.04 -13.40 -7.55
C GLU A 133 12.69 -12.30 -6.54
N SER A 134 12.42 -12.67 -5.29
CA SER A 134 12.13 -11.70 -4.23
C SER A 134 13.33 -10.83 -3.84
N GLU A 135 14.56 -11.30 -4.10
CA GLU A 135 15.81 -10.57 -3.84
C GLU A 135 16.25 -9.68 -5.02
N ARG A 136 15.64 -9.82 -6.20
CA ARG A 136 15.93 -8.95 -7.32
C ARG A 136 15.60 -7.50 -6.99
N SER A 137 16.34 -6.58 -7.59
CA SER A 137 16.15 -5.14 -7.41
C SER A 137 16.08 -4.40 -8.75
N GLY A 138 15.48 -3.24 -8.71
CA GLY A 138 15.45 -2.27 -9.81
C GLY A 138 15.51 -0.85 -9.30
N ILE A 139 15.46 0.11 -10.21
CA ILE A 139 15.45 1.54 -9.88
C ILE A 139 14.03 2.07 -10.02
N ALA A 140 13.53 2.70 -8.96
CA ALA A 140 12.25 3.40 -8.95
C ALA A 140 12.43 4.76 -8.28
N ASN A 141 11.95 5.82 -8.93
CA ASN A 141 12.13 7.20 -8.47
C ASN A 141 13.60 7.52 -8.11
N GLY A 142 14.53 7.11 -8.99
CA GLY A 142 15.97 7.33 -8.83
C GLY A 142 16.63 6.55 -7.69
N LYS A 143 15.94 5.58 -7.07
CA LYS A 143 16.45 4.80 -5.93
C LYS A 143 16.34 3.31 -6.18
N SER A 144 17.37 2.57 -5.74
CA SER A 144 17.33 1.11 -5.77
C SER A 144 16.38 0.57 -4.71
N ILE A 145 15.58 -0.45 -5.09
CA ILE A 145 14.71 -1.15 -4.16
C ILE A 145 14.55 -2.62 -4.59
N SER A 146 14.60 -3.55 -3.63
CA SER A 146 14.37 -4.97 -3.90
C SER A 146 12.87 -5.30 -3.94
N VAL A 147 12.52 -6.41 -4.57
CA VAL A 147 11.14 -6.91 -4.63
C VAL A 147 10.61 -7.19 -3.22
N ARG A 148 11.41 -7.84 -2.36
CA ARG A 148 10.99 -8.09 -0.97
C ARG A 148 10.84 -6.80 -0.17
N ALA A 149 11.65 -5.77 -0.45
CA ALA A 149 11.48 -4.47 0.17
C ALA A 149 10.15 -3.81 -0.29
N LEU A 150 9.80 -3.91 -1.58
CA LEU A 150 8.50 -3.45 -2.09
C LEU A 150 7.33 -4.16 -1.41
N ALA A 151 7.40 -5.47 -1.19
CA ALA A 151 6.36 -6.21 -0.47
C ALA A 151 6.17 -5.70 0.97
N TYR A 152 7.28 -5.45 1.69
CA TYR A 152 7.24 -4.86 3.03
C TYR A 152 6.77 -3.39 3.02
N VAL A 153 7.10 -2.62 1.99
CA VAL A 153 6.58 -1.25 1.82
C VAL A 153 5.07 -1.26 1.61
N ILE A 154 4.53 -2.14 0.77
CA ILE A 154 3.07 -2.28 0.57
C ILE A 154 2.37 -2.58 1.91
N ALA A 155 2.84 -3.59 2.62
CA ALA A 155 2.28 -3.98 3.92
C ALA A 155 2.37 -2.86 4.96
N GLY A 156 3.54 -2.22 5.07
CA GLY A 156 3.80 -1.17 6.05
C GLY A 156 3.12 0.16 5.72
N HIS A 157 2.93 0.48 4.43
CA HIS A 157 2.16 1.64 3.99
C HIS A 157 0.68 1.48 4.37
N ALA A 158 0.07 0.33 4.06
CA ALA A 158 -1.29 0.04 4.47
C ALA A 158 -1.45 0.10 6.01
N GLN A 159 -0.48 -0.41 6.77
CA GLN A 159 -0.47 -0.31 8.23
C GLN A 159 -0.37 1.14 8.72
N HIS A 160 0.45 1.95 8.07
CA HIS A 160 0.56 3.36 8.36
C HIS A 160 -0.76 4.09 8.19
N ASP A 161 -1.45 3.82 7.09
CA ASP A 161 -2.73 4.46 6.78
C ASP A 161 -3.87 3.96 7.68
N LEU A 162 -3.85 2.68 8.08
CA LEU A 162 -4.74 2.15 9.13
C LEU A 162 -4.56 2.92 10.45
N GLU A 163 -3.31 3.19 10.86
CA GLU A 163 -3.03 3.96 12.08
C GLU A 163 -3.48 5.42 11.97
N LEU A 164 -3.30 6.04 10.80
CA LEU A 164 -3.79 7.40 10.55
C LEU A 164 -5.31 7.43 10.59
N LEU A 165 -5.98 6.47 9.95
CA LEU A 165 -7.42 6.35 9.93
C LEU A 165 -8.01 6.14 11.33
N ARG A 166 -7.41 5.27 12.14
CA ARG A 166 -7.79 5.09 13.56
C ARG A 166 -7.72 6.40 14.34
N LYS A 167 -6.65 7.18 14.14
CA LYS A 167 -6.50 8.49 14.80
C LYS A 167 -7.55 9.49 14.32
N GLN A 168 -7.82 9.52 13.02
CA GLN A 168 -8.83 10.40 12.43
C GLN A 168 -10.23 10.12 12.96
N LEU A 169 -10.57 8.84 13.17
CA LEU A 169 -11.90 8.42 13.64
C LEU A 169 -12.06 8.48 15.17
N ALA A 170 -10.96 8.55 15.92
CA ALA A 170 -11.00 8.68 17.38
C ALA A 170 -11.22 10.14 17.87
N GLY A 171 -11.16 11.15 16.98
CA GLY A 171 -11.36 12.58 17.28
C GLY A 171 -10.06 13.26 17.66
#